data_dc25e00527de73703032339a956b3cdc
#
_entry.id   dc25e00527de73703032339a956b3cdc
#
_cell.length_a   1.000
_cell.length_b   1.000
_cell.length_c   1.000
_cell.angle_alpha   90.00
_cell.angle_beta   90.00
_cell.angle_gamma   90.00
#
_symmetry.space_group_name_H-M   'P 1'
#
loop_
_entity.id
_entity.type
_entity.pdbx_description
1 polymer ?
#
loop_
_entity_poly.entity_id
_entity_poly.type
_entity_poly.pdbx_seq_one_letter_code
_entity_poly.pdbx_strand_id
1 'polypeptide(L)'
;MLWKKGRRSDNVVDARDDSGGGGGGGMRFGGGKGLSLTAIVLIVGIGWLTGQDPMQILGQLSGQMEQAPPASTQARQAPPANDQQADFVRAVLGDTEDTWGQVFKENGLAYKNPKLILFRGRVNSACGGATSASGPFYCPADQQVYLDLDFFREMSQRFKASGEFAQAYVCLLYTSDAADERSS
;
A
#
# COMPACT_ATOMS: atom_id res chain seq x y z
N MET A 1 18.30 20.68 -6.70
CA MET A 1 17.24 20.55 -7.73
C MET A 1 16.17 21.62 -7.56
N LEU A 2 15.53 22.08 -8.67
CA LEU A 2 14.46 23.11 -8.60
C LEU A 2 13.06 22.52 -8.46
N TRP A 3 12.93 21.37 -7.79
CA TRP A 3 11.68 20.63 -7.63
C TRP A 3 10.57 21.40 -6.91
N LYS A 4 10.93 22.42 -6.11
CA LYS A 4 9.95 23.22 -5.33
C LYS A 4 8.92 23.95 -6.19
N LYS A 5 9.24 24.22 -7.46
CA LYS A 5 8.37 24.89 -8.44
C LYS A 5 7.59 23.92 -9.34
N GLY A 6 7.90 22.63 -9.30
CA GLY A 6 7.25 21.62 -10.12
C GLY A 6 5.81 21.32 -9.69
N ARG A 7 5.05 20.69 -10.58
CA ARG A 7 3.72 20.13 -10.29
C ARG A 7 3.82 19.06 -9.20
N ARG A 8 2.78 18.88 -8.43
CA ARG A 8 2.63 17.79 -7.45
C ARG A 8 1.68 16.76 -8.02
N SER A 9 2.12 15.50 -8.11
CA SER A 9 1.24 14.39 -8.47
C SER A 9 0.22 14.14 -7.36
N ASP A 10 -1.02 13.85 -7.77
CA ASP A 10 -2.08 13.39 -6.88
C ASP A 10 -2.13 11.84 -6.79
N ASN A 11 -1.23 11.15 -7.52
CA ASN A 11 -1.15 9.70 -7.53
C ASN A 11 -0.27 9.12 -6.41
N VAL A 12 0.17 9.94 -5.44
CA VAL A 12 0.87 9.48 -4.25
C VAL A 12 -0.12 9.21 -3.13
N VAL A 13 -0.07 8.00 -2.61
CA VAL A 13 -0.94 7.48 -1.55
C VAL A 13 -0.12 7.19 -0.31
N ASP A 14 -0.54 7.70 0.83
CA ASP A 14 0.10 7.47 2.12
C ASP A 14 -0.46 6.21 2.81
N ALA A 15 0.36 5.19 2.95
CA ALA A 15 0.07 3.97 3.67
C ALA A 15 1.05 3.72 4.83
N ARG A 16 1.75 4.78 5.29
CA ARG A 16 2.78 4.67 6.34
C ARG A 16 2.19 4.32 7.70
N ASP A 17 0.96 4.74 7.96
CA ASP A 17 0.25 4.45 9.21
C ASP A 17 -0.40 3.05 9.20
N ASP A 18 -0.57 2.43 8.02
CA ASP A 18 -1.15 1.08 7.90
C ASP A 18 -0.20 -0.03 8.38
N SER A 19 1.08 0.26 8.55
CA SER A 19 2.10 -0.71 8.97
C SER A 19 2.07 -1.07 10.46
N GLY A 20 1.30 -0.35 11.28
CA GLY A 20 1.21 -0.52 12.74
C GLY A 20 0.16 -1.53 13.24
N GLY A 21 -0.68 -2.07 12.38
CA GLY A 21 -1.81 -2.93 12.74
C GLY A 21 -1.64 -4.41 12.39
N GLY A 22 -0.47 -5.00 12.60
CA GLY A 22 -0.19 -6.38 12.20
C GLY A 22 0.15 -7.35 13.33
N GLY A 23 -0.58 -7.33 14.43
CA GLY A 23 -0.49 -8.33 15.49
C GLY A 23 -1.80 -9.09 15.65
N GLY A 24 -2.13 -9.97 14.75
CA GLY A 24 -3.28 -10.85 14.87
C GLY A 24 -3.39 -11.72 13.63
N GLY A 25 -2.94 -12.98 13.73
CA GLY A 25 -3.13 -13.99 12.69
C GLY A 25 -4.61 -14.26 12.45
N GLY A 26 -5.27 -13.39 11.71
CA GLY A 26 -6.60 -13.61 11.19
C GLY A 26 -6.50 -14.42 9.90
N MET A 27 -6.82 -15.70 9.93
CA MET A 27 -7.08 -16.49 8.74
C MET A 27 -8.07 -15.73 7.85
N ARG A 28 -7.60 -15.22 6.70
CA ARG A 28 -8.47 -14.73 5.65
C ARG A 28 -9.19 -15.92 5.03
N PHE A 29 -10.34 -16.27 5.59
CA PHE A 29 -11.31 -17.08 4.88
C PHE A 29 -11.96 -16.21 3.80
N GLY A 30 -11.83 -16.67 2.56
CA GLY A 30 -12.34 -16.01 1.36
C GLY A 30 -13.84 -15.66 1.47
N GLY A 31 -14.18 -14.58 0.77
CA GLY A 31 -15.48 -13.93 0.80
C GLY A 31 -16.66 -14.86 0.61
N GLY A 32 -17.54 -14.85 1.58
CA GLY A 32 -18.87 -15.42 1.62
C GLY A 32 -19.48 -15.03 2.94
N LYS A 33 -20.66 -14.44 2.94
CA LYS A 33 -21.48 -14.16 4.12
C LYS A 33 -21.92 -15.49 4.77
N GLY A 34 -21.00 -16.19 5.44
CA GLY A 34 -21.30 -17.44 6.13
C GLY A 34 -20.18 -17.77 7.11
N LEU A 35 -20.55 -18.20 8.30
CA LEU A 35 -19.63 -18.75 9.27
C LEU A 35 -18.89 -19.95 8.65
N SER A 36 -17.58 -19.97 8.73
CA SER A 36 -16.75 -21.11 8.28
C SER A 36 -17.21 -22.38 8.97
N LEU A 37 -17.25 -23.50 8.24
CA LEU A 37 -17.58 -24.80 8.81
C LEU A 37 -16.73 -25.13 10.06
N THR A 38 -15.46 -24.71 10.07
CA THR A 38 -14.58 -24.86 11.22
C THR A 38 -15.01 -24.03 12.43
N ALA A 39 -15.51 -22.81 12.22
CA ALA A 39 -16.05 -21.98 13.29
C ALA A 39 -17.33 -22.58 13.87
N ILE A 40 -18.22 -23.14 13.02
CA ILE A 40 -19.45 -23.83 13.45
C ILE A 40 -19.08 -25.06 14.28
N VAL A 41 -18.13 -25.89 13.85
CA VAL A 41 -17.69 -27.08 14.59
C VAL A 41 -17.09 -26.70 15.94
N LEU A 42 -16.30 -25.62 16.01
CA LEU A 42 -15.75 -25.14 17.28
C LEU A 42 -16.82 -24.62 18.23
N ILE A 43 -17.80 -23.85 17.74
CA ILE A 43 -18.91 -23.31 18.55
C ILE A 43 -19.77 -24.47 19.12
N VAL A 44 -20.09 -25.46 18.29
CA VAL A 44 -20.85 -26.63 18.72
C VAL A 44 -20.05 -27.45 19.72
N GLY A 45 -18.74 -27.66 19.49
CA GLY A 45 -17.85 -28.40 20.39
C GLY A 45 -17.71 -27.74 21.77
N ILE A 46 -17.54 -26.42 21.81
CA ILE A 46 -17.46 -25.64 23.06
C ILE A 46 -18.80 -25.66 23.79
N GLY A 47 -19.93 -25.47 23.08
CA GLY A 47 -21.27 -25.55 23.63
C GLY A 47 -21.55 -26.89 24.33
N TRP A 48 -21.12 -27.99 23.68
CA TRP A 48 -21.27 -29.33 24.24
C TRP A 48 -20.41 -29.57 25.47
N LEU A 49 -19.19 -29.01 25.50
CA LEU A 49 -18.24 -29.16 26.61
C LEU A 49 -18.64 -28.29 27.82
N THR A 50 -19.23 -27.12 27.61
CA THR A 50 -19.60 -26.16 28.65
C THR A 50 -21.07 -26.28 29.08
N GLY A 51 -21.88 -27.12 28.40
CA GLY A 51 -23.30 -27.25 28.68
C GLY A 51 -24.15 -26.04 28.33
N GLN A 52 -23.61 -25.11 27.53
CA GLN A 52 -24.31 -23.92 27.04
C GLN A 52 -24.90 -24.16 25.66
N ASP A 53 -26.08 -23.59 25.41
CA ASP A 53 -26.76 -23.68 24.12
C ASP A 53 -25.92 -23.02 23.01
N PRO A 54 -25.53 -23.75 21.97
CA PRO A 54 -24.72 -23.19 20.88
C PRO A 54 -25.38 -21.97 20.19
N MET A 55 -26.72 -21.91 20.22
CA MET A 55 -27.49 -20.80 19.67
C MET A 55 -27.35 -19.51 20.48
N GLN A 56 -27.17 -19.61 21.82
CA GLN A 56 -26.93 -18.43 22.66
C GLN A 56 -25.52 -17.88 22.43
N ILE A 57 -24.52 -18.75 22.24
CA ILE A 57 -23.15 -18.33 21.92
C ILE A 57 -23.12 -17.63 20.57
N LEU A 58 -23.85 -18.17 19.60
CA LEU A 58 -23.98 -17.58 18.27
C LEU A 58 -24.68 -16.21 18.31
N GLY A 59 -25.72 -16.06 19.11
CA GLY A 59 -26.44 -14.80 19.30
C GLY A 59 -25.59 -13.71 19.97
N GLN A 60 -24.77 -14.06 20.97
CA GLN A 60 -23.84 -13.13 21.58
C GLN A 60 -22.72 -12.71 20.62
N LEU A 61 -22.24 -13.63 19.81
CA LEU A 61 -21.19 -13.35 18.83
C LEU A 61 -21.70 -12.47 17.66
N SER A 62 -22.93 -12.70 17.22
CA SER A 62 -23.56 -11.86 16.18
C SER A 62 -23.88 -10.45 16.69
N GLY A 63 -24.32 -10.30 17.93
CA GLY A 63 -24.58 -9.00 18.56
C GLY A 63 -23.30 -8.17 18.78
N GLN A 64 -22.16 -8.81 19.02
CA GLN A 64 -20.86 -8.12 19.08
C GLN A 64 -20.29 -7.74 17.70
N MET A 65 -20.64 -8.50 16.65
CA MET A 65 -20.25 -8.16 15.28
C MET A 65 -21.02 -6.95 14.72
N GLU A 66 -22.22 -6.70 15.21
CA GLU A 66 -23.04 -5.53 14.79
C GLU A 66 -22.58 -4.23 15.47
N GLN A 67 -21.88 -4.31 16.60
CA GLN A 67 -21.29 -3.16 17.30
C GLN A 67 -19.80 -2.94 16.99
N ALA A 68 -19.16 -3.79 16.19
CA ALA A 68 -17.85 -3.47 15.65
C ALA A 68 -18.01 -2.29 14.69
N PRO A 69 -17.34 -1.14 14.93
CA PRO A 69 -17.35 -0.07 13.94
C PRO A 69 -16.95 -0.67 12.60
N PRO A 70 -17.61 -0.27 11.48
CA PRO A 70 -17.26 -0.78 10.16
C PRO A 70 -15.75 -0.68 10.06
N ALA A 71 -15.08 -1.79 9.73
CA ALA A 71 -13.65 -1.79 9.47
C ALA A 71 -13.43 -0.62 8.51
N SER A 72 -12.91 0.48 9.05
CA SER A 72 -12.67 1.68 8.28
C SER A 72 -11.75 1.22 7.15
N THR A 73 -12.30 1.11 5.97
CA THR A 73 -11.52 1.27 4.76
C THR A 73 -11.00 2.69 4.90
N GLN A 74 -9.90 2.86 5.65
CA GLN A 74 -9.22 4.14 5.70
C GLN A 74 -8.90 4.42 4.25
N ALA A 75 -9.67 5.34 3.69
CA ALA A 75 -9.42 5.84 2.36
C ALA A 75 -7.94 6.25 2.40
N ARG A 76 -7.10 5.52 1.67
CA ARG A 76 -5.67 5.79 1.58
C ARG A 76 -5.51 7.25 1.26
N GLN A 77 -5.03 8.01 2.23
CA GLN A 77 -5.04 9.47 2.20
C GLN A 77 -3.82 9.98 1.46
N ALA A 78 -3.95 11.18 0.88
CA ALA A 78 -2.78 11.89 0.39
C ALA A 78 -1.86 12.24 1.57
N PRO A 79 -0.52 12.23 1.37
CA PRO A 79 0.42 12.63 2.42
C PRO A 79 0.11 14.02 2.97
N PRO A 80 0.37 14.29 4.27
CA PRO A 80 0.21 15.60 4.85
C PRO A 80 0.98 16.69 4.07
N ALA A 81 0.39 17.86 3.93
CA ALA A 81 0.97 18.97 3.15
C ALA A 81 2.31 19.49 3.71
N ASN A 82 2.59 19.25 4.99
CA ASN A 82 3.83 19.65 5.67
C ASN A 82 4.93 18.58 5.65
N ASP A 83 4.70 17.44 5.00
CA ASP A 83 5.70 16.39 4.85
C ASP A 83 6.61 16.69 3.65
N GLN A 84 7.77 17.27 3.92
CA GLN A 84 8.73 17.67 2.90
C GLN A 84 9.24 16.49 2.06
N GLN A 85 9.37 15.31 2.66
CA GLN A 85 9.86 14.12 1.94
C GLN A 85 8.79 13.58 1.00
N ALA A 86 7.54 13.50 1.44
CA ALA A 86 6.42 13.13 0.59
C ALA A 86 6.15 14.19 -0.48
N ASP A 87 6.32 15.49 -0.17
CA ASP A 87 6.19 16.58 -1.14
C ASP A 87 7.25 16.50 -2.24
N PHE A 88 8.48 16.12 -1.88
CA PHE A 88 9.53 15.85 -2.84
C PHE A 88 9.16 14.70 -3.78
N VAL A 89 8.70 13.56 -3.25
CA VAL A 89 8.26 12.40 -4.05
C VAL A 89 7.12 12.78 -4.98
N ARG A 90 6.15 13.58 -4.51
CA ARG A 90 5.05 14.08 -5.34
C ARG A 90 5.52 14.96 -6.48
N ALA A 91 6.54 15.79 -6.26
CA ALA A 91 7.12 16.62 -7.30
C ALA A 91 7.83 15.78 -8.37
N VAL A 92 8.69 14.84 -7.95
CA VAL A 92 9.39 13.94 -8.88
C VAL A 92 8.41 13.09 -9.68
N LEU A 93 7.39 12.52 -9.02
CA LEU A 93 6.37 11.74 -9.72
C LEU A 93 5.60 12.60 -10.73
N GLY A 94 5.29 13.86 -10.38
CA GLY A 94 4.67 14.80 -11.30
C GLY A 94 5.48 15.03 -12.57
N ASP A 95 6.78 15.25 -12.44
CA ASP A 95 7.69 15.45 -13.58
C ASP A 95 7.80 14.18 -14.45
N THR A 96 7.84 13.00 -13.82
CA THR A 96 7.89 11.72 -14.55
C THR A 96 6.58 11.42 -15.28
N GLU A 97 5.43 11.72 -14.67
CA GLU A 97 4.11 11.58 -15.32
C GLU A 97 3.99 12.48 -16.56
N ASP A 98 4.44 13.72 -16.45
CA ASP A 98 4.40 14.68 -17.56
C ASP A 98 5.33 14.21 -18.70
N THR A 99 6.53 13.73 -18.37
CA THR A 99 7.50 13.22 -19.33
C THR A 99 6.98 11.97 -20.05
N TRP A 100 6.54 10.96 -19.32
CA TRP A 100 6.02 9.73 -19.90
C TRP A 100 4.71 9.98 -20.67
N GLY A 101 3.84 10.85 -20.17
CA GLY A 101 2.63 11.27 -20.88
C GLY A 101 2.93 11.88 -22.23
N GLN A 102 3.98 12.69 -22.34
CA GLN A 102 4.44 13.25 -23.60
C GLN A 102 5.02 12.17 -24.53
N VAL A 103 5.94 11.32 -24.04
CA VAL A 103 6.56 10.24 -24.83
C VAL A 103 5.51 9.30 -25.38
N PHE A 104 4.55 8.85 -24.59
CA PHE A 104 3.46 7.97 -25.04
C PHE A 104 2.59 8.64 -26.10
N LYS A 105 2.23 9.91 -25.89
CA LYS A 105 1.45 10.70 -26.85
C LYS A 105 2.16 10.84 -28.20
N GLU A 106 3.46 11.10 -28.21
CA GLU A 106 4.28 11.21 -29.43
C GLU A 106 4.32 9.88 -30.19
N ASN A 107 4.18 8.76 -29.50
CA ASN A 107 4.11 7.41 -30.08
C ASN A 107 2.67 6.94 -30.35
N GLY A 108 1.67 7.81 -30.22
CA GLY A 108 0.26 7.45 -30.47
C GLY A 108 -0.38 6.56 -29.39
N LEU A 109 0.25 6.47 -28.22
CA LEU A 109 -0.19 5.66 -27.10
C LEU A 109 -0.77 6.54 -25.97
N ALA A 110 -1.57 5.92 -25.10
CA ALA A 110 -2.09 6.57 -23.90
C ALA A 110 -1.32 6.12 -22.66
N TYR A 111 -0.66 7.05 -21.97
CA TYR A 111 0.00 6.76 -20.70
C TYR A 111 -1.00 6.73 -19.56
N LYS A 112 -0.97 5.66 -18.76
CA LYS A 112 -1.75 5.55 -17.52
C LYS A 112 -0.80 5.73 -16.34
N ASN A 113 -0.94 6.81 -15.61
CA ASN A 113 -0.09 7.10 -14.45
C ASN A 113 -0.16 5.97 -13.41
N PRO A 114 0.98 5.45 -12.92
CA PRO A 114 0.99 4.53 -11.81
C PRO A 114 0.63 5.25 -10.51
N LYS A 115 0.04 4.52 -9.56
CA LYS A 115 -0.03 5.01 -8.19
C LYS A 115 1.27 4.70 -7.47
N LEU A 116 1.76 5.64 -6.69
CA LEU A 116 2.92 5.46 -5.82
C LEU A 116 2.44 5.36 -4.37
N ILE A 117 2.70 4.23 -3.75
CA ILE A 117 2.33 3.93 -2.36
C ILE A 117 3.53 4.19 -1.46
N LEU A 118 3.43 5.21 -0.62
CA LEU A 118 4.39 5.43 0.45
C LEU A 118 4.08 4.50 1.60
N PHE A 119 5.07 3.73 2.03
CA PHE A 119 4.92 2.85 3.19
C PHE A 119 6.12 2.97 4.13
N ARG A 120 6.03 2.32 5.29
CA ARG A 120 7.11 2.22 6.26
C ARG A 120 7.11 0.84 6.89
N GLY A 121 8.26 0.18 6.86
CA GLY A 121 8.46 -1.11 7.51
C GLY A 121 7.90 -2.30 6.74
N ARG A 122 6.58 -2.34 6.50
CA ARG A 122 5.91 -3.46 5.81
C ARG A 122 4.73 -2.97 4.98
N VAL A 123 4.52 -3.60 3.83
CA VAL A 123 3.38 -3.37 2.95
C VAL A 123 2.92 -4.67 2.30
N ASN A 124 1.63 -4.77 1.96
CA ASN A 124 1.07 -5.84 1.13
C ASN A 124 0.71 -5.27 -0.25
N SER A 125 1.18 -5.96 -1.28
CA SER A 125 0.84 -5.69 -2.68
C SER A 125 0.16 -6.92 -3.30
N ALA A 126 -0.34 -6.78 -4.52
CA ALA A 126 -0.83 -7.94 -5.28
C ALA A 126 0.30 -8.92 -5.67
N CYS A 127 1.56 -8.48 -5.63
CA CYS A 127 2.74 -9.31 -5.87
C CYS A 127 3.26 -10.00 -4.59
N GLY A 128 2.60 -9.79 -3.44
CA GLY A 128 2.97 -10.35 -2.15
C GLY A 128 3.32 -9.29 -1.10
N GLY A 129 3.72 -9.76 0.08
CA GLY A 129 4.19 -8.88 1.16
C GLY A 129 5.64 -8.46 0.94
N ALA A 130 5.94 -7.19 1.23
CA ALA A 130 7.28 -6.63 1.20
C ALA A 130 7.62 -5.92 2.51
N THR A 131 8.91 -5.81 2.80
CA THR A 131 9.44 -5.13 3.98
C THR A 131 10.45 -4.08 3.56
N SER A 132 10.91 -3.23 4.49
CA SER A 132 11.98 -2.27 4.23
C SER A 132 13.25 -2.92 3.63
N ALA A 133 13.52 -4.19 3.93
CA ALA A 133 14.65 -4.92 3.36
C ALA A 133 14.50 -5.21 1.85
N SER A 134 13.28 -5.18 1.32
CA SER A 134 13.02 -5.38 -0.11
C SER A 134 13.37 -4.14 -0.94
N GLY A 135 13.48 -2.98 -0.31
CA GLY A 135 13.61 -1.70 -1.00
C GLY A 135 12.34 -1.30 -1.76
N PRO A 136 12.41 -0.24 -2.56
CA PRO A 136 11.35 0.15 -3.49
C PRO A 136 11.12 -0.90 -4.56
N PHE A 137 9.90 -1.00 -5.09
CA PHE A 137 9.58 -1.93 -6.19
C PHE A 137 8.33 -1.50 -6.96
N TYR A 138 8.24 -1.95 -8.18
CA TYR A 138 7.01 -1.92 -8.97
C TYR A 138 6.33 -3.28 -8.94
N CYS A 139 5.01 -3.31 -8.80
CA CYS A 139 4.22 -4.52 -8.85
C CYS A 139 3.35 -4.54 -10.13
N PRO A 140 3.62 -5.40 -11.11
CA PRO A 140 2.83 -5.49 -12.34
C PRO A 140 1.38 -5.92 -12.09
N ALA A 141 1.13 -6.75 -11.09
CA ALA A 141 -0.20 -7.30 -10.81
C ALA A 141 -1.23 -6.24 -10.36
N ASP A 142 -0.81 -5.19 -9.67
CA ASP A 142 -1.66 -4.06 -9.29
C ASP A 142 -1.28 -2.73 -9.96
N GLN A 143 -0.20 -2.75 -10.75
CA GLN A 143 0.32 -1.60 -11.49
C GLN A 143 0.66 -0.40 -10.59
N GLN A 144 1.26 -0.67 -9.42
CA GLN A 144 1.63 0.34 -8.44
C GLN A 144 3.12 0.30 -8.13
N VAL A 145 3.68 1.47 -7.85
CA VAL A 145 5.04 1.63 -7.32
C VAL A 145 4.94 1.69 -5.80
N TYR A 146 5.81 0.97 -5.11
CA TYR A 146 5.91 0.94 -3.67
C TYR A 146 7.23 1.53 -3.23
N LEU A 147 7.20 2.52 -2.34
CA LEU A 147 8.37 3.26 -1.89
C LEU A 147 8.38 3.35 -0.36
N ASP A 148 9.38 2.73 0.25
CA ASP A 148 9.65 2.90 1.67
C ASP A 148 10.51 4.14 1.90
N LEU A 149 10.00 5.10 2.67
CA LEU A 149 10.76 6.31 2.98
C LEU A 149 11.96 6.04 3.91
N ASP A 150 11.95 4.95 4.67
CA ASP A 150 13.09 4.55 5.48
C ASP A 150 14.27 4.08 4.62
N PHE A 151 13.99 3.57 3.42
CA PHE A 151 15.02 3.24 2.43
C PHE A 151 15.89 4.46 2.07
N PHE A 152 15.31 5.63 1.93
CA PHE A 152 16.09 6.85 1.66
C PHE A 152 17.03 7.20 2.81
N ARG A 153 16.62 6.95 4.05
CA ARG A 153 17.45 7.13 5.22
C ARG A 153 18.62 6.12 5.25
N GLU A 154 18.33 4.85 4.97
CA GLU A 154 19.37 3.82 4.84
C GLU A 154 20.35 4.12 3.71
N MET A 155 19.85 4.54 2.56
CA MET A 155 20.66 4.92 1.41
C MET A 155 21.63 6.05 1.77
N SER A 156 21.17 7.04 2.51
CA SER A 156 22.01 8.14 3.03
C SER A 156 23.08 7.65 4.01
N GLN A 157 22.69 6.79 4.96
CA GLN A 157 23.59 6.35 6.04
C GLN A 157 24.62 5.31 5.58
N ARG A 158 24.18 4.32 4.80
CA ARG A 158 25.03 3.18 4.40
C ARG A 158 25.85 3.47 3.14
N PHE A 159 25.25 4.13 2.15
CA PHE A 159 25.88 4.36 0.85
C PHE A 159 26.37 5.78 0.67
N LYS A 160 26.20 6.65 1.67
CA LYS A 160 26.53 8.09 1.61
C LYS A 160 25.88 8.80 0.41
N ALA A 161 24.84 8.21 -0.15
CA ALA A 161 24.05 8.73 -1.27
C ALA A 161 22.92 9.61 -0.73
N SER A 162 23.27 10.72 -0.08
CA SER A 162 22.35 11.60 0.65
C SER A 162 21.98 12.83 -0.18
N GLY A 163 21.52 12.66 -1.38
CA GLY A 163 21.16 13.80 -2.22
C GLY A 163 19.76 13.70 -2.77
N GLU A 164 19.10 14.84 -2.98
CA GLU A 164 17.82 14.92 -3.71
C GLU A 164 17.91 14.18 -5.06
N PHE A 165 19.08 14.22 -5.71
CA PHE A 165 19.31 13.52 -6.96
C PHE A 165 19.19 12.00 -6.82
N ALA A 166 19.80 11.40 -5.80
CA ALA A 166 19.73 9.95 -5.59
C ALA A 166 18.31 9.48 -5.28
N GLN A 167 17.58 10.26 -4.49
CA GLN A 167 16.16 9.97 -4.19
C GLN A 167 15.28 10.11 -5.44
N ALA A 168 15.49 11.16 -6.26
CA ALA A 168 14.79 11.34 -7.51
C ALA A 168 15.08 10.19 -8.50
N TYR A 169 16.32 9.74 -8.58
CA TYR A 169 16.72 8.63 -9.43
C TYR A 169 16.00 7.33 -9.06
N VAL A 170 15.88 7.03 -7.77
CA VAL A 170 15.10 5.86 -7.30
C VAL A 170 13.63 5.97 -7.72
N CYS A 171 13.00 7.11 -7.51
CA CYS A 171 11.61 7.32 -7.95
C CYS A 171 11.48 7.15 -9.47
N LEU A 172 12.39 7.74 -10.24
CA LEU A 172 12.40 7.64 -11.70
C LEU A 172 12.55 6.19 -12.17
N LEU A 173 13.44 5.40 -11.57
CA LEU A 173 13.69 4.01 -11.95
C LEU A 173 12.40 3.19 -11.90
N TYR A 174 11.70 3.19 -10.80
CA TYR A 174 10.49 2.38 -10.63
C TYR A 174 9.26 2.91 -11.36
N THR A 175 9.19 4.22 -11.63
CA THR A 175 8.15 4.77 -12.52
C THR A 175 8.42 4.45 -13.98
N SER A 176 9.69 4.29 -14.38
CA SER A 176 10.07 3.82 -15.71
C SER A 176 9.74 2.35 -15.91
N ASP A 177 9.97 1.49 -14.91
CA ASP A 177 9.52 0.09 -14.95
C ASP A 177 8.00 0.00 -15.22
N ALA A 178 7.22 0.88 -14.57
CA ALA A 178 5.78 0.98 -14.81
C ALA A 178 5.43 1.44 -16.23
N ALA A 179 6.25 2.25 -16.87
CA ALA A 179 6.06 2.70 -18.26
C ALA A 179 6.41 1.59 -19.25
N ASP A 180 7.49 0.85 -19.03
CA ASP A 180 7.95 -0.24 -19.90
C ASP A 180 6.93 -1.37 -19.97
N GLU A 181 6.36 -1.79 -18.84
CA GLU A 181 5.30 -2.80 -18.77
C GLU A 181 4.03 -2.42 -19.56
N ARG A 182 3.82 -1.14 -19.82
CA ARG A 182 2.64 -0.62 -20.55
C ARG A 182 2.89 -0.35 -22.01
N SER A 183 4.15 -0.35 -22.43
CA SER A 183 4.55 -0.21 -23.83
C SER A 183 4.64 -1.56 -24.56
N SER A 184 4.59 -2.66 -23.81
CA SER A 184 4.61 -4.04 -24.30
C SER A 184 3.22 -4.54 -24.61
#